data_ada20a98e60a270dc11e155a2c411b9c
#
_entry.id   ada20a98e60a270dc11e155a2c411b9c
#
_cell.length_a   1.000
_cell.length_b   1.000
_cell.length_c   1.000
_cell.angle_alpha   90.00
_cell.angle_beta   90.00
_cell.angle_gamma   90.00
#
_symmetry.space_group_name_H-M   'P 1'
#
loop_
_entity.id
_entity.type
_entity.pdbx_description
1 polymer ?
#
loop_
_entity_poly.entity_id
_entity_poly.type
_entity_poly.pdbx_seq_one_letter_code
_entity_poly.pdbx_strand_id
1 'polypeptide(L)'
;VYKTVDGTEEQLAEISGDIKEMSLVIPSSTTEIAGVAESAGQLGIATENITDFTEVMINLGESTNLSSEQAASSLAKFSNITNMSADNYENLGSTIVALGNNFATTEADIVEMSTRMASAGTLAGMSESDILGLSAAMSSVGIEAEAGGSTMSKLMTDIQVAVETGNSSLEDFASVAGVSCEQFADMFEHRAVDALYSFIDGLNDVERNGETATVILENMGISEVRLSNAVKSLANNSSGLAGAVS
;
A
#
# COMPACT_ATOMS: atom_id res chain seq x y z
N VAL A 1 15.20 12.52 -20.11
CA VAL A 1 15.38 13.45 -18.99
C VAL A 1 15.13 14.89 -19.40
N TYR A 2 15.89 15.49 -20.35
CA TYR A 2 15.76 16.91 -20.77
C TYR A 2 14.38 17.34 -21.31
N LYS A 3 13.49 16.41 -21.65
CA LYS A 3 12.15 16.73 -22.19
C LYS A 3 11.03 16.57 -21.16
N THR A 4 11.32 15.94 -20.04
CA THR A 4 10.30 15.46 -19.10
C THR A 4 10.53 15.93 -17.67
N VAL A 5 11.72 16.45 -17.40
CA VAL A 5 12.10 17.01 -16.11
C VAL A 5 12.14 18.53 -16.24
N ASP A 6 11.34 19.21 -15.43
CA ASP A 6 11.33 20.66 -15.33
C ASP A 6 12.49 21.11 -14.44
N GLY A 7 13.49 21.78 -15.00
CA GLY A 7 14.66 22.22 -14.25
C GLY A 7 15.55 23.18 -15.03
N THR A 8 16.46 23.82 -14.32
CA THR A 8 17.50 24.65 -14.94
C THR A 8 18.51 23.77 -15.69
N GLU A 9 19.24 24.34 -16.62
CA GLU A 9 20.31 23.62 -17.33
C GLU A 9 21.35 23.02 -16.37
N GLU A 10 21.61 23.68 -15.25
CA GLU A 10 22.53 23.23 -14.20
C GLU A 10 22.00 21.97 -13.47
N GLN A 11 20.73 21.99 -13.05
CA GLN A 11 20.07 20.82 -12.42
C GLN A 11 20.00 19.62 -13.38
N LEU A 12 19.67 19.85 -14.64
CA LEU A 12 19.63 18.78 -15.64
C LEU A 12 21.02 18.21 -15.96
N ALA A 13 22.06 19.05 -15.90
CA ALA A 13 23.46 18.61 -16.05
C ALA A 13 23.91 17.78 -14.84
N GLU A 14 23.50 18.17 -13.62
CA GLU A 14 23.74 17.41 -12.38
C GLU A 14 23.11 16.03 -12.45
N ILE A 15 21.80 15.92 -12.69
CA ILE A 15 21.09 14.64 -12.88
C ILE A 15 21.79 13.77 -13.95
N SER A 16 22.25 14.39 -15.04
CA SER A 16 22.96 13.67 -16.10
C SER A 16 24.33 13.16 -15.67
N GLY A 17 24.99 13.85 -14.73
CA GLY A 17 26.21 13.45 -14.07
C GLY A 17 25.96 12.25 -13.16
N ASP A 18 24.97 12.36 -12.28
CA ASP A 18 24.59 11.33 -11.31
C ASP A 18 24.18 10.01 -11.99
N ILE A 19 23.41 10.10 -13.09
CA ILE A 19 23.07 8.92 -13.90
C ILE A 19 24.32 8.19 -14.42
N LYS A 20 25.34 8.92 -14.82
CA LYS A 20 26.62 8.33 -15.27
C LYS A 20 27.37 7.71 -14.11
N GLU A 21 27.39 8.36 -12.96
CA GLU A 21 28.03 7.83 -11.74
C GLU A 21 27.32 6.56 -11.26
N MET A 22 25.99 6.54 -11.20
CA MET A 22 25.20 5.34 -10.90
C MET A 22 25.57 4.18 -11.83
N SER A 23 25.71 4.43 -13.13
CA SER A 23 26.06 3.37 -14.11
C SER A 23 27.45 2.78 -13.95
N LEU A 24 28.31 3.38 -13.13
CA LEU A 24 29.63 2.83 -12.79
C LEU A 24 29.58 1.86 -11.59
N VAL A 25 28.58 1.97 -10.73
CA VAL A 25 28.47 1.22 -9.48
C VAL A 25 27.31 0.23 -9.45
N ILE A 26 26.24 0.52 -10.19
CA ILE A 26 25.06 -0.35 -10.30
C ILE A 26 25.12 -1.11 -11.63
N PRO A 27 24.78 -2.41 -11.68
CA PRO A 27 24.85 -3.23 -12.90
C PRO A 27 23.73 -2.93 -13.91
N SER A 28 23.36 -1.65 -14.06
CA SER A 28 22.36 -1.16 -15.00
C SER A 28 22.97 -0.19 -16.00
N SER A 29 22.47 -0.19 -17.23
CA SER A 29 22.98 0.70 -18.27
C SER A 29 22.58 2.16 -18.02
N THR A 30 23.44 3.11 -18.44
CA THR A 30 23.11 4.54 -18.40
C THR A 30 21.79 4.88 -19.07
N THR A 31 21.40 4.13 -20.13
CA THR A 31 20.13 4.33 -20.83
C THR A 31 18.94 3.88 -19.98
N GLU A 32 19.06 2.79 -19.28
CA GLU A 32 18.03 2.28 -18.38
C GLU A 32 17.83 3.24 -17.19
N ILE A 33 18.92 3.64 -16.53
CA ILE A 33 18.86 4.61 -15.43
C ILE A 33 18.23 5.94 -15.91
N ALA A 34 18.61 6.42 -17.11
CA ALA A 34 18.01 7.62 -17.68
C ALA A 34 16.52 7.45 -18.00
N GLY A 35 16.08 6.24 -18.39
CA GLY A 35 14.67 5.91 -18.61
C GLY A 35 13.85 5.98 -17.32
N VAL A 36 14.39 5.47 -16.22
CA VAL A 36 13.76 5.57 -14.89
C VAL A 36 13.66 7.03 -14.42
N ALA A 37 14.73 7.81 -14.57
CA ALA A 37 14.74 9.25 -14.25
C ALA A 37 13.73 10.03 -15.12
N GLU A 38 13.60 9.68 -16.39
CA GLU A 38 12.58 10.25 -17.30
C GLU A 38 11.16 9.95 -16.81
N SER A 39 10.91 8.69 -16.42
CA SER A 39 9.61 8.27 -15.89
C SER A 39 9.28 8.99 -14.58
N ALA A 40 10.25 9.14 -13.68
CA ALA A 40 10.10 9.88 -12.43
C ALA A 40 9.65 11.33 -12.69
N GLY A 41 10.33 12.04 -13.61
CA GLY A 41 9.97 13.40 -13.99
C GLY A 41 8.58 13.50 -14.64
N GLN A 42 8.21 12.55 -15.52
CA GLN A 42 6.87 12.51 -16.13
C GLN A 42 5.75 12.30 -15.10
N LEU A 43 6.05 11.58 -14.03
CA LEU A 43 5.10 11.24 -12.96
C LEU A 43 5.07 12.27 -11.83
N GLY A 44 5.83 13.37 -11.96
CA GLY A 44 5.77 14.52 -11.07
C GLY A 44 6.67 14.43 -9.84
N ILE A 45 7.68 13.57 -9.85
CA ILE A 45 8.73 13.61 -8.83
C ILE A 45 9.48 14.93 -9.00
N ALA A 46 9.66 15.69 -7.91
CA ALA A 46 10.34 16.98 -7.92
C ALA A 46 11.79 16.84 -8.40
N THR A 47 12.26 17.80 -9.18
CA THR A 47 13.55 17.75 -9.87
C THR A 47 14.72 17.43 -8.95
N GLU A 48 14.74 18.03 -7.78
CA GLU A 48 15.75 17.82 -6.74
C GLU A 48 15.75 16.40 -6.15
N ASN A 49 14.66 15.65 -6.31
CA ASN A 49 14.50 14.29 -5.74
C ASN A 49 14.62 13.18 -6.80
N ILE A 50 14.79 13.55 -8.09
CA ILE A 50 14.82 12.57 -9.19
C ILE A 50 15.97 11.60 -9.05
N THR A 51 17.15 12.06 -8.67
CA THR A 51 18.34 11.20 -8.53
C THR A 51 18.14 10.15 -7.46
N ASP A 52 17.75 10.56 -6.24
CA ASP A 52 17.53 9.66 -5.11
C ASP A 52 16.40 8.66 -5.40
N PHE A 53 15.29 9.15 -5.96
CA PHE A 53 14.19 8.27 -6.38
C PHE A 53 14.65 7.24 -7.42
N THR A 54 15.42 7.68 -8.43
CA THR A 54 15.91 6.82 -9.50
C THR A 54 16.82 5.72 -8.96
N GLU A 55 17.73 6.05 -8.05
CA GLU A 55 18.63 5.08 -7.43
C GLU A 55 17.86 3.99 -6.69
N VAL A 56 16.85 4.35 -5.89
CA VAL A 56 16.00 3.39 -5.18
C VAL A 56 15.25 2.49 -6.15
N MET A 57 14.70 3.05 -7.25
CA MET A 57 13.94 2.26 -8.24
C MET A 57 14.83 1.28 -9.01
N ILE A 58 16.05 1.69 -9.34
CA ILE A 58 17.03 0.79 -9.97
C ILE A 58 17.42 -0.33 -9.00
N ASN A 59 17.72 0.00 -7.75
CA ASN A 59 18.08 -1.00 -6.73
C ASN A 59 16.93 -1.99 -6.46
N LEU A 60 15.67 -1.54 -6.49
CA LEU A 60 14.51 -2.42 -6.43
C LEU A 60 14.44 -3.35 -7.65
N GLY A 61 14.68 -2.83 -8.87
CA GLY A 61 14.70 -3.64 -10.07
C GLY A 61 15.78 -4.73 -10.07
N GLU A 62 16.93 -4.46 -9.48
CA GLU A 62 18.04 -5.42 -9.36
C GLU A 62 17.83 -6.46 -8.24
N SER A 63 17.07 -6.11 -7.20
CA SER A 63 16.93 -6.94 -5.98
C SER A 63 15.59 -7.67 -5.86
N THR A 64 14.61 -7.39 -6.71
CA THR A 64 13.26 -7.92 -6.63
C THR A 64 12.76 -8.48 -7.98
N ASN A 65 11.51 -8.94 -8.00
CA ASN A 65 10.84 -9.36 -9.23
C ASN A 65 10.18 -8.20 -10.02
N LEU A 66 10.32 -6.96 -9.56
CA LEU A 66 9.89 -5.76 -10.28
C LEU A 66 10.96 -5.37 -11.32
N SER A 67 10.53 -4.86 -12.48
CA SER A 67 11.47 -4.07 -13.28
C SER A 67 11.61 -2.66 -12.69
N SER A 68 12.77 -2.02 -12.90
CA SER A 68 13.03 -0.66 -12.44
C SER A 68 11.97 0.34 -12.96
N GLU A 69 11.49 0.17 -14.18
CA GLU A 69 10.41 0.98 -14.77
C GLU A 69 9.04 0.74 -14.11
N GLN A 70 8.72 -0.51 -13.77
CA GLN A 70 7.51 -0.84 -13.04
C GLN A 70 7.55 -0.26 -11.62
N ALA A 71 8.69 -0.40 -10.93
CA ALA A 71 8.91 0.20 -9.63
C ALA A 71 8.71 1.72 -9.70
N ALA A 72 9.39 2.39 -10.64
CA ALA A 72 9.28 3.85 -10.81
C ALA A 72 7.84 4.29 -11.08
N SER A 73 7.14 3.61 -12.02
CA SER A 73 5.77 3.98 -12.38
C SER A 73 4.78 3.82 -11.22
N SER A 74 4.88 2.73 -10.48
CA SER A 74 3.95 2.44 -9.39
C SER A 74 4.26 3.25 -8.14
N LEU A 75 5.54 3.36 -7.77
CA LEU A 75 5.95 4.03 -6.53
C LEU A 75 5.94 5.56 -6.64
N ALA A 76 6.13 6.14 -7.85
CA ALA A 76 5.88 7.56 -8.04
C ALA A 76 4.39 7.91 -7.81
N LYS A 77 3.46 7.08 -8.31
CA LYS A 77 2.03 7.26 -8.06
C LYS A 77 1.69 7.08 -6.57
N PHE A 78 2.24 6.04 -5.95
CA PHE A 78 2.06 5.78 -4.52
C PHE A 78 2.54 6.97 -3.69
N SER A 79 3.77 7.43 -3.90
CA SER A 79 4.37 8.59 -3.23
C SER A 79 3.54 9.87 -3.40
N ASN A 80 3.06 10.14 -4.62
CA ASN A 80 2.22 11.30 -4.88
C ASN A 80 0.84 11.21 -4.19
N ILE A 81 0.23 10.04 -4.14
CA ILE A 81 -1.08 9.83 -3.49
C ILE A 81 -0.94 9.95 -1.96
N THR A 82 0.10 9.38 -1.37
CA THR A 82 0.35 9.43 0.07
C THR A 82 0.98 10.74 0.52
N ASN A 83 1.41 11.57 -0.42
CA ASN A 83 2.17 12.79 -0.16
C ASN A 83 3.45 12.52 0.65
N MET A 84 4.12 11.41 0.32
CA MET A 84 5.31 10.92 1.01
C MET A 84 6.49 11.89 0.84
N SER A 85 7.25 12.10 1.92
CA SER A 85 8.51 12.85 1.85
C SER A 85 9.57 12.09 1.07
N ALA A 86 10.37 12.81 0.28
CA ALA A 86 11.50 12.23 -0.46
C ALA A 86 12.52 11.53 0.45
N ASP A 87 12.71 12.01 1.68
CA ASP A 87 13.58 11.39 2.69
C ASP A 87 13.19 9.94 3.02
N ASN A 88 11.98 9.51 2.64
CA ASN A 88 11.46 8.17 2.91
C ASN A 88 11.61 7.19 1.72
N TYR A 89 12.18 7.59 0.58
CA TYR A 89 12.30 6.68 -0.57
C TYR A 89 13.14 5.42 -0.27
N GLU A 90 14.26 5.56 0.43
CA GLU A 90 15.07 4.41 0.85
C GLU A 90 14.32 3.49 1.82
N ASN A 91 13.58 4.08 2.78
CA ASN A 91 12.74 3.33 3.72
C ASN A 91 11.63 2.58 2.98
N LEU A 92 11.00 3.21 1.99
CA LEU A 92 9.98 2.58 1.15
C LEU A 92 10.55 1.36 0.43
N GLY A 93 11.70 1.50 -0.26
CA GLY A 93 12.36 0.41 -0.95
C GLY A 93 12.74 -0.73 -0.01
N SER A 94 13.37 -0.41 1.12
CA SER A 94 13.76 -1.38 2.15
C SER A 94 12.56 -2.12 2.75
N THR A 95 11.45 -1.42 3.00
CA THR A 95 10.20 -2.02 3.51
C THR A 95 9.62 -3.01 2.51
N ILE A 96 9.56 -2.67 1.22
CA ILE A 96 9.05 -3.57 0.17
C ILE A 96 9.88 -4.85 0.10
N VAL A 97 11.21 -4.74 0.08
CA VAL A 97 12.11 -5.90 0.07
C VAL A 97 11.96 -6.74 1.34
N ALA A 98 11.86 -6.10 2.51
CA ALA A 98 11.68 -6.81 3.77
C ALA A 98 10.35 -7.57 3.79
N LEU A 99 9.26 -6.98 3.34
CA LEU A 99 7.95 -7.63 3.26
C LEU A 99 7.96 -8.80 2.27
N GLY A 100 8.52 -8.63 1.06
CA GLY A 100 8.65 -9.72 0.08
C GLY A 100 9.46 -10.91 0.58
N ASN A 101 10.51 -10.65 1.36
CA ASN A 101 11.35 -11.71 1.95
C ASN A 101 10.70 -12.43 3.15
N ASN A 102 9.80 -11.77 3.87
CA ASN A 102 9.22 -12.31 5.11
C ASN A 102 7.81 -12.87 4.95
N PHE A 103 7.11 -12.53 3.87
CA PHE A 103 5.75 -13.00 3.59
C PHE A 103 5.72 -13.89 2.34
N ALA A 104 4.72 -14.77 2.25
CA ALA A 104 4.51 -15.65 1.08
C ALA A 104 3.87 -14.86 -0.09
N THR A 105 4.56 -13.83 -0.56
CA THR A 105 4.12 -12.92 -1.62
C THR A 105 5.30 -12.45 -2.45
N THR A 106 5.06 -11.64 -3.47
CA THR A 106 6.10 -10.99 -4.26
C THR A 106 6.06 -9.47 -4.06
N GLU A 107 7.20 -8.82 -4.25
CA GLU A 107 7.30 -7.36 -4.16
C GLU A 107 6.40 -6.68 -5.20
N ALA A 108 6.25 -7.27 -6.40
CA ALA A 108 5.36 -6.77 -7.43
C ALA A 108 3.89 -6.76 -6.97
N ASP A 109 3.42 -7.84 -6.34
CA ASP A 109 2.06 -7.93 -5.81
C ASP A 109 1.82 -6.93 -4.67
N ILE A 110 2.81 -6.77 -3.77
CA ILE A 110 2.75 -5.78 -2.70
C ILE A 110 2.61 -4.36 -3.28
N VAL A 111 3.46 -4.00 -4.23
CA VAL A 111 3.46 -2.66 -4.85
C VAL A 111 2.20 -2.41 -5.65
N GLU A 112 1.70 -3.38 -6.41
CA GLU A 112 0.46 -3.23 -7.16
C GLU A 112 -0.73 -3.04 -6.23
N MET A 113 -0.87 -3.87 -5.21
CA MET A 113 -1.96 -3.80 -4.24
C MET A 113 -1.92 -2.50 -3.44
N SER A 114 -0.74 -2.11 -2.93
CA SER A 114 -0.58 -0.89 -2.14
C SER A 114 -0.92 0.38 -2.94
N THR A 115 -0.53 0.43 -4.21
CA THR A 115 -0.87 1.55 -5.10
C THR A 115 -2.38 1.70 -5.26
N ARG A 116 -3.13 0.60 -5.29
CA ARG A 116 -4.60 0.61 -5.38
C ARG A 116 -5.27 1.03 -4.07
N MET A 117 -4.66 0.73 -2.93
CA MET A 117 -5.17 1.09 -1.60
C MET A 117 -4.69 2.48 -1.13
N ALA A 118 -3.69 3.06 -1.78
CA ALA A 118 -3.02 4.26 -1.32
C ALA A 118 -3.98 5.41 -0.96
N SER A 119 -4.94 5.71 -1.85
CA SER A 119 -5.88 6.81 -1.63
C SER A 119 -6.78 6.58 -0.41
N ALA A 120 -7.39 5.40 -0.30
CA ALA A 120 -8.28 5.09 0.83
C ALA A 120 -7.49 4.95 2.14
N GLY A 121 -6.30 4.35 2.11
CA GLY A 121 -5.42 4.24 3.27
C GLY A 121 -4.98 5.61 3.79
N THR A 122 -4.55 6.50 2.89
CA THR A 122 -4.15 7.86 3.26
C THR A 122 -5.32 8.65 3.86
N LEU A 123 -6.53 8.54 3.28
CA LEU A 123 -7.72 9.17 3.83
C LEU A 123 -8.10 8.61 5.21
N ALA A 124 -7.87 7.33 5.45
CA ALA A 124 -8.05 6.70 6.76
C ALA A 124 -6.91 7.00 7.75
N GLY A 125 -5.92 7.80 7.38
CA GLY A 125 -4.78 8.16 8.24
C GLY A 125 -3.71 7.08 8.39
N MET A 126 -3.68 6.08 7.51
CA MET A 126 -2.64 5.04 7.50
C MET A 126 -1.32 5.60 7.00
N SER A 127 -0.22 5.16 7.61
CA SER A 127 1.13 5.40 7.09
C SER A 127 1.40 4.57 5.83
N GLU A 128 2.45 4.92 5.08
CA GLU A 128 2.90 4.14 3.92
C GLU A 128 3.26 2.70 4.31
N SER A 129 3.90 2.51 5.45
CA SER A 129 4.23 1.18 5.99
C SER A 129 2.99 0.37 6.36
N ASP A 130 1.94 0.99 6.90
CA ASP A 130 0.67 0.32 7.18
C ASP A 130 0.02 -0.20 5.90
N ILE A 131 -0.02 0.64 4.85
CA ILE A 131 -0.58 0.28 3.55
C ILE A 131 0.21 -0.86 2.91
N LEU A 132 1.55 -0.81 2.96
CA LEU A 132 2.41 -1.88 2.45
C LEU A 132 2.25 -3.17 3.25
N GLY A 133 2.23 -3.08 4.57
CA GLY A 133 2.05 -4.23 5.46
C GLY A 133 0.71 -4.94 5.23
N LEU A 134 -0.38 -4.17 5.14
CA LEU A 134 -1.70 -4.71 4.81
C LEU A 134 -1.71 -5.36 3.42
N SER A 135 -1.04 -4.75 2.43
CA SER A 135 -0.91 -5.31 1.08
C SER A 135 -0.16 -6.65 1.09
N ALA A 136 0.94 -6.72 1.83
CA ALA A 136 1.71 -7.96 1.98
C ALA A 136 0.89 -9.06 2.67
N ALA A 137 0.14 -8.73 3.73
CA ALA A 137 -0.73 -9.67 4.41
C ALA A 137 -1.81 -10.23 3.48
N MET A 138 -2.48 -9.36 2.72
CA MET A 138 -3.53 -9.76 1.77
C MET A 138 -2.98 -10.63 0.64
N SER A 139 -1.87 -10.24 0.04
CA SER A 139 -1.24 -10.99 -1.05
C SER A 139 -0.72 -12.35 -0.57
N SER A 140 -0.18 -12.42 0.65
CA SER A 140 0.35 -13.67 1.23
C SER A 140 -0.70 -14.76 1.44
N VAL A 141 -1.97 -14.39 1.54
CA VAL A 141 -3.10 -15.33 1.61
C VAL A 141 -3.75 -15.60 0.25
N GLY A 142 -3.10 -15.20 -0.82
CA GLY A 142 -3.52 -15.46 -2.20
C GLY A 142 -4.60 -14.53 -2.72
N ILE A 143 -4.75 -13.34 -2.15
CA ILE A 143 -5.67 -12.32 -2.68
C ILE A 143 -4.98 -11.60 -3.83
N GLU A 144 -5.61 -11.65 -5.01
CA GLU A 144 -5.13 -10.95 -6.22
C GLU A 144 -5.08 -9.43 -6.00
N ALA A 145 -4.00 -8.77 -6.43
CA ALA A 145 -3.74 -7.36 -6.16
C ALA A 145 -4.88 -6.44 -6.64
N GLU A 146 -5.41 -6.68 -7.85
CA GLU A 146 -6.49 -5.87 -8.41
C GLU A 146 -7.78 -6.01 -7.61
N ALA A 147 -8.19 -7.23 -7.32
CA ALA A 147 -9.43 -7.49 -6.60
C ALA A 147 -9.31 -7.07 -5.13
N GLY A 148 -8.19 -7.42 -4.47
CA GLY A 148 -7.94 -7.14 -3.07
C GLY A 148 -7.80 -5.66 -2.78
N GLY A 149 -6.97 -4.96 -3.55
CA GLY A 149 -6.76 -3.52 -3.37
C GLY A 149 -8.04 -2.71 -3.52
N SER A 150 -8.84 -2.98 -4.56
CA SER A 150 -10.14 -2.31 -4.78
C SER A 150 -11.15 -2.62 -3.67
N THR A 151 -11.17 -3.86 -3.24
CA THR A 151 -12.06 -4.36 -2.20
C THR A 151 -11.76 -3.74 -0.83
N MET A 152 -10.48 -3.70 -0.46
CA MET A 152 -10.06 -3.11 0.81
C MET A 152 -10.25 -1.58 0.81
N SER A 153 -9.98 -0.92 -0.32
CA SER A 153 -10.27 0.51 -0.47
C SER A 153 -11.74 0.83 -0.24
N LYS A 154 -12.64 -0.01 -0.76
CA LYS A 154 -14.08 0.14 -0.52
C LYS A 154 -14.42 -0.05 0.96
N LEU A 155 -13.90 -1.11 1.60
CA LEU A 155 -14.13 -1.35 3.03
C LEU A 155 -13.66 -0.17 3.90
N MET A 156 -12.45 0.33 3.67
CA MET A 156 -11.94 1.51 4.39
C MET A 156 -12.83 2.74 4.20
N THR A 157 -13.30 2.95 2.97
CA THR A 157 -14.23 4.07 2.69
C THR A 157 -15.58 3.89 3.39
N ASP A 158 -16.13 2.67 3.40
CA ASP A 158 -17.41 2.38 4.07
C ASP A 158 -17.27 2.59 5.60
N ILE A 159 -16.16 2.17 6.21
CA ILE A 159 -15.87 2.41 7.63
C ILE A 159 -15.70 3.91 7.87
N GLN A 160 -14.95 4.63 7.05
CA GLN A 160 -14.76 6.07 7.21
C GLN A 160 -16.11 6.82 7.18
N VAL A 161 -16.97 6.51 6.22
CA VAL A 161 -18.32 7.11 6.16
C VAL A 161 -19.13 6.77 7.40
N ALA A 162 -19.04 5.53 7.90
CA ALA A 162 -19.75 5.13 9.12
C ALA A 162 -19.29 5.91 10.35
N VAL A 163 -17.97 6.09 10.50
CA VAL A 163 -17.36 6.85 11.60
C VAL A 163 -17.72 8.33 11.50
N GLU A 164 -17.56 8.96 10.33
CA GLU A 164 -17.85 10.39 10.14
C GLU A 164 -19.32 10.74 10.33
N THR A 165 -20.24 9.84 9.93
CA THR A 165 -21.69 10.12 9.98
C THR A 165 -22.37 9.57 11.23
N GLY A 166 -21.73 8.65 11.96
CA GLY A 166 -22.33 7.95 13.11
C GLY A 166 -23.58 7.15 12.73
N ASN A 167 -23.64 6.62 11.50
CA ASN A 167 -24.79 5.86 11.02
C ASN A 167 -24.84 4.45 11.62
N SER A 168 -25.92 3.69 11.31
CA SER A 168 -26.12 2.33 11.84
C SER A 168 -25.00 1.34 11.48
N SER A 169 -24.27 1.55 10.37
CA SER A 169 -23.15 0.69 10.00
C SER A 169 -22.01 0.78 11.00
N LEU A 170 -21.85 1.88 11.73
CA LEU A 170 -20.87 1.99 12.81
C LEU A 170 -21.15 0.99 13.95
N GLU A 171 -22.42 0.78 14.29
CA GLU A 171 -22.82 -0.23 15.28
C GLU A 171 -22.45 -1.64 14.81
N ASP A 172 -22.64 -1.92 13.52
CA ASP A 172 -22.30 -3.22 12.93
C ASP A 172 -20.78 -3.46 12.95
N PHE A 173 -19.98 -2.49 12.50
CA PHE A 173 -18.51 -2.58 12.54
C PHE A 173 -17.98 -2.76 13.97
N ALA A 174 -18.45 -1.95 14.91
CA ALA A 174 -18.03 -1.99 16.32
C ALA A 174 -18.44 -3.32 16.99
N SER A 175 -19.68 -3.80 16.72
CA SER A 175 -20.19 -5.06 17.25
C SER A 175 -19.32 -6.24 16.79
N VAL A 176 -18.98 -6.30 15.50
CA VAL A 176 -18.11 -7.35 14.96
C VAL A 176 -16.71 -7.25 15.57
N ALA A 177 -16.16 -6.05 15.72
CA ALA A 177 -14.85 -5.83 16.35
C ALA A 177 -14.85 -6.08 17.88
N GLY A 178 -16.03 -6.28 18.49
CA GLY A 178 -16.14 -6.55 19.94
C GLY A 178 -15.89 -5.34 20.81
N VAL A 179 -16.10 -4.12 20.31
CA VAL A 179 -15.88 -2.84 21.01
C VAL A 179 -17.09 -1.93 20.94
N SER A 180 -17.10 -0.82 21.69
CA SER A 180 -18.16 0.19 21.53
C SER A 180 -17.97 1.02 20.25
N CYS A 181 -19.06 1.65 19.76
CA CYS A 181 -18.99 2.56 18.61
C CYS A 181 -17.94 3.67 18.82
N GLU A 182 -17.89 4.25 20.02
CA GLU A 182 -16.93 5.30 20.38
C GLU A 182 -15.49 4.78 20.32
N GLN A 183 -15.24 3.57 20.87
CA GLN A 183 -13.92 2.94 20.82
C GLN A 183 -13.51 2.59 19.38
N PHE A 184 -14.44 2.06 18.56
CA PHE A 184 -14.14 1.74 17.18
C PHE A 184 -13.82 2.99 16.35
N ALA A 185 -14.60 4.06 16.52
CA ALA A 185 -14.36 5.33 15.87
C ALA A 185 -12.99 5.92 16.26
N ASP A 186 -12.67 5.96 17.56
CA ASP A 186 -11.37 6.44 18.06
C ASP A 186 -10.20 5.60 17.50
N MET A 187 -10.37 4.27 17.45
CA MET A 187 -9.37 3.39 16.84
C MET A 187 -9.19 3.69 15.35
N PHE A 188 -10.27 3.87 14.61
CA PHE A 188 -10.20 4.14 13.18
C PHE A 188 -9.59 5.52 12.88
N GLU A 189 -9.90 6.54 13.65
CA GLU A 189 -9.36 7.90 13.49
C GLU A 189 -7.86 8.01 13.80
N HIS A 190 -7.35 7.20 14.72
CA HIS A 190 -5.96 7.34 15.21
C HIS A 190 -5.06 6.16 14.82
N ARG A 191 -5.63 4.99 14.57
CA ARG A 191 -4.95 3.73 14.28
C ARG A 191 -5.82 2.85 13.39
N ALA A 192 -6.08 3.31 12.17
CA ALA A 192 -7.03 2.66 11.25
C ALA A 192 -6.72 1.16 11.01
N VAL A 193 -5.43 0.78 10.99
CA VAL A 193 -5.01 -0.62 10.88
C VAL A 193 -5.51 -1.47 12.04
N ASP A 194 -5.44 -0.96 13.28
CA ASP A 194 -5.92 -1.68 14.46
C ASP A 194 -7.44 -1.89 14.41
N ALA A 195 -8.20 -0.88 13.94
CA ALA A 195 -9.64 -1.00 13.76
C ALA A 195 -9.98 -2.05 12.68
N LEU A 196 -9.29 -2.03 11.55
CA LEU A 196 -9.43 -3.03 10.49
C LEU A 196 -9.08 -4.44 11.00
N TYR A 197 -7.96 -4.57 11.73
CA TYR A 197 -7.56 -5.83 12.33
C TYR A 197 -8.61 -6.37 13.30
N SER A 198 -9.12 -5.52 14.21
CA SER A 198 -10.14 -5.91 15.19
C SER A 198 -11.44 -6.36 14.50
N PHE A 199 -11.86 -5.68 13.45
CA PHE A 199 -13.01 -6.08 12.65
C PHE A 199 -12.80 -7.42 11.95
N ILE A 200 -11.65 -7.62 11.30
CA ILE A 200 -11.31 -8.85 10.58
C ILE A 200 -11.20 -10.03 11.56
N ASP A 201 -10.56 -9.84 12.71
CA ASP A 201 -10.42 -10.88 13.75
C ASP A 201 -11.77 -11.21 14.39
N GLY A 202 -12.62 -10.21 14.61
CA GLY A 202 -13.97 -10.41 15.08
C GLY A 202 -14.84 -11.26 14.14
N LEU A 203 -14.68 -11.12 12.83
CA LEU A 203 -15.34 -11.98 11.85
C LEU A 203 -14.89 -13.44 11.96
N ASN A 204 -13.63 -13.68 12.27
CA ASN A 204 -13.10 -15.02 12.52
C ASN A 204 -13.71 -15.63 13.80
N ASP A 205 -13.87 -14.86 14.86
CA ASP A 205 -14.49 -15.31 16.10
C ASP A 205 -15.99 -15.62 15.93
N VAL A 206 -16.69 -14.86 15.11
CA VAL A 206 -18.09 -15.14 14.75
C VAL A 206 -18.23 -16.49 14.05
N GLU A 207 -17.35 -16.81 13.09
CA GLU A 207 -17.36 -18.13 12.42
C GLU A 207 -17.12 -19.27 13.40
N ARG A 208 -16.24 -19.09 14.39
CA ARG A 208 -16.01 -20.08 15.46
C ARG A 208 -17.24 -20.28 16.34
N ASN A 209 -18.08 -19.28 16.50
CA ASN A 209 -19.29 -19.32 17.31
C ASN A 209 -20.52 -19.83 16.56
N GLY A 210 -20.39 -20.24 15.28
CA GLY A 210 -21.43 -20.91 14.49
C GLY A 210 -22.32 -19.96 13.66
N GLU A 211 -22.03 -18.68 13.63
CA GLU A 211 -22.57 -17.74 12.64
C GLU A 211 -21.62 -17.66 11.46
N THR A 212 -22.14 -17.37 10.27
CA THR A 212 -21.26 -17.24 9.10
C THR A 212 -20.93 -15.77 8.86
N ALA A 213 -19.62 -15.44 8.76
CA ALA A 213 -19.14 -14.11 8.42
C ALA A 213 -19.81 -13.57 7.14
N THR A 214 -20.22 -14.46 6.22
CA THR A 214 -20.99 -14.10 5.01
C THR A 214 -22.29 -13.40 5.34
N VAL A 215 -23.09 -13.94 6.26
CA VAL A 215 -24.39 -13.37 6.63
C VAL A 215 -24.23 -12.01 7.30
N ILE A 216 -23.20 -11.86 8.15
CA ILE A 216 -22.90 -10.59 8.78
C ILE A 216 -22.50 -9.54 7.74
N LEU A 217 -21.58 -9.88 6.85
CA LEU A 217 -21.14 -8.97 5.78
C LEU A 217 -22.30 -8.59 4.84
N GLU A 218 -23.19 -9.54 4.49
CA GLU A 218 -24.39 -9.26 3.71
C GLU A 218 -25.34 -8.31 4.45
N ASN A 219 -25.58 -8.51 5.74
CA ASN A 219 -26.41 -7.63 6.57
C ASN A 219 -25.84 -6.20 6.66
N MET A 220 -24.50 -6.08 6.66
CA MET A 220 -23.79 -4.80 6.63
C MET A 220 -23.78 -4.13 5.23
N GLY A 221 -24.41 -4.76 4.21
CA GLY A 221 -24.37 -4.28 2.82
C GLY A 221 -23.04 -4.57 2.09
N ILE A 222 -22.17 -5.38 2.69
CA ILE A 222 -20.91 -5.83 2.10
C ILE A 222 -21.18 -7.12 1.31
N SER A 223 -22.01 -7.02 0.29
CA SER A 223 -22.49 -8.17 -0.49
C SER A 223 -21.62 -8.54 -1.68
N GLU A 224 -20.54 -7.78 -1.96
CA GLU A 224 -19.63 -8.15 -3.04
C GLU A 224 -18.87 -9.43 -2.69
N VAL A 225 -19.05 -10.47 -3.50
CA VAL A 225 -18.42 -11.79 -3.30
C VAL A 225 -16.89 -11.68 -3.13
N ARG A 226 -16.25 -10.75 -3.87
CA ARG A 226 -14.80 -10.52 -3.78
C ARG A 226 -14.40 -9.94 -2.43
N LEU A 227 -15.15 -8.96 -1.92
CA LEU A 227 -14.92 -8.35 -0.61
C LEU A 227 -15.07 -9.37 0.51
N SER A 228 -16.19 -10.09 0.50
CA SER A 228 -16.46 -11.14 1.47
C SER A 228 -15.36 -12.22 1.48
N ASN A 229 -14.89 -12.66 0.30
CA ASN A 229 -13.84 -13.66 0.21
C ASN A 229 -12.47 -13.13 0.69
N ALA A 230 -12.12 -11.88 0.35
CA ALA A 230 -10.87 -11.26 0.79
C ALA A 230 -10.83 -11.11 2.31
N VAL A 231 -11.89 -10.56 2.90
CA VAL A 231 -12.00 -10.37 4.36
C VAL A 231 -11.95 -11.70 5.10
N LYS A 232 -12.65 -12.74 4.59
CA LYS A 232 -12.59 -14.10 5.17
C LYS A 232 -11.20 -14.71 5.08
N SER A 233 -10.51 -14.55 3.96
CA SER A 233 -9.14 -15.05 3.80
C SER A 233 -8.19 -14.40 4.81
N LEU A 234 -8.33 -13.09 5.03
CA LEU A 234 -7.58 -12.37 6.07
C LEU A 234 -7.97 -12.80 7.48
N ALA A 235 -9.27 -12.96 7.77
CA ALA A 235 -9.74 -13.42 9.07
C ALA A 235 -9.17 -14.80 9.43
N ASN A 236 -9.14 -15.74 8.47
CA ASN A 236 -8.54 -17.07 8.66
C ASN A 236 -7.01 -17.02 8.88
N ASN A 237 -6.36 -15.91 8.56
CA ASN A 237 -4.91 -15.68 8.70
C ASN A 237 -4.58 -14.43 9.51
N SER A 238 -5.38 -14.10 10.52
CA SER A 238 -5.25 -12.89 11.34
C SER A 238 -3.86 -12.72 11.97
N SER A 239 -3.16 -13.84 12.28
CA SER A 239 -1.78 -13.80 12.76
C SER A 239 -0.78 -13.26 11.73
N GLY A 240 -1.02 -13.49 10.44
CA GLY A 240 -0.23 -12.92 9.36
C GLY A 240 -0.42 -11.41 9.23
N LEU A 241 -1.66 -10.93 9.36
CA LEU A 241 -1.99 -9.50 9.36
C LEU A 241 -1.32 -8.78 10.53
N ALA A 242 -1.42 -9.32 11.76
CA ALA A 242 -0.75 -8.74 12.93
C ALA A 242 0.77 -8.63 12.76
N GLY A 243 1.40 -9.63 12.12
CA GLY A 243 2.83 -9.61 11.83
C GLY A 243 3.24 -8.62 10.73
N ALA A 244 2.34 -8.26 9.82
CA ALA A 244 2.63 -7.34 8.72
C ALA A 244 2.55 -5.85 9.12
N VAL A 245 1.73 -5.55 10.15
CA VAL A 245 1.48 -4.18 10.62
C VAL A 245 2.19 -3.86 11.95
N SER A 246 2.95 -4.76 12.51
CA SER A 246 3.79 -4.58 13.70
C SER A 246 5.22 -4.22 13.35
#